data_37e95f8097584827aeed80c0e51a2fd1
#
_entry.id   37e95f8097584827aeed80c0e51a2fd1
#
_cell.length_a   1.000
_cell.length_b   1.000
_cell.length_c   1.000
_cell.angle_alpha   90.00
_cell.angle_beta   90.00
_cell.angle_gamma   90.00
#
_symmetry.space_group_name_H-M   'P 1'
#
loop_
_entity.id
_entity.type
_entity.pdbx_description
1 polymer ?
#
loop_
_entity_poly.entity_id
_entity_poly.type
_entity_poly.pdbx_seq_one_letter_code
_entity_poly.pdbx_strand_id
1 'polypeptide(L)'
;DENTAIKNDYVKRPEVLEYVAHKALMMTLFDSFITPAVCEELLGQIRVENDPVLQFAEEFLPQFVWDLLPWKFLHGVYSAWMRKEVPNGRAVGLREFNKRLSAYVDDNPSCGWVVPRGADGKQKSMRTQNRIVGNEPLAVEYDINNWFDMRPVGGSMCKIGIPHNIPVSARGLLRAGTSSTDDEEPDHESPVQELESVTPPEQTSSWQI
;
A
#
# COMPACT_ATOMS: atom_id res chain seq x y z
N ASP A 1 -15.95 -34.31 41.14
CA ASP A 1 -15.37 -34.15 42.49
C ASP A 1 -13.86 -34.04 42.34
N GLU A 2 -13.29 -32.91 42.72
CA GLU A 2 -11.84 -32.67 42.68
C GLU A 2 -11.18 -33.53 43.79
N ASN A 3 -10.27 -34.42 43.41
CA ASN A 3 -9.58 -35.27 44.40
C ASN A 3 -8.53 -34.44 45.16
N THR A 4 -8.93 -33.85 46.27
CA THR A 4 -8.12 -33.00 47.11
C THR A 4 -6.86 -33.70 47.66
N ALA A 5 -6.88 -35.04 47.81
CA ALA A 5 -5.72 -35.82 48.25
C ALA A 5 -4.57 -35.78 47.23
N ILE A 6 -4.87 -35.75 45.92
CA ILE A 6 -3.84 -35.62 44.89
C ILE A 6 -3.16 -34.24 44.98
N LYS A 7 -3.98 -33.18 45.12
CA LYS A 7 -3.49 -31.79 45.14
C LYS A 7 -2.70 -31.45 46.40
N ASN A 8 -3.14 -31.90 47.55
CA ASN A 8 -2.60 -31.47 48.84
C ASN A 8 -1.53 -32.39 49.39
N ASP A 9 -1.48 -33.64 49.04
CA ASP A 9 -0.56 -34.63 49.59
C ASP A 9 0.32 -35.27 48.49
N TYR A 10 -0.26 -35.93 47.51
CA TYR A 10 0.50 -36.70 46.52
C TYR A 10 1.50 -35.83 45.71
N VAL A 11 1.03 -34.70 45.17
CA VAL A 11 1.91 -33.79 44.34
C VAL A 11 3.05 -33.17 45.15
N LYS A 12 2.91 -33.05 46.45
CA LYS A 12 3.92 -32.47 47.33
C LYS A 12 4.95 -33.49 47.89
N ARG A 13 4.79 -34.77 47.55
CA ARG A 13 5.78 -35.79 47.99
C ARG A 13 7.12 -35.56 47.27
N PRO A 14 8.23 -35.63 48.00
CA PRO A 14 9.59 -35.41 47.44
C PRO A 14 9.85 -36.30 46.21
N GLU A 15 9.49 -37.57 46.28
CA GLU A 15 9.69 -38.55 45.20
C GLU A 15 8.91 -38.19 43.91
N VAL A 16 7.73 -37.63 44.07
CA VAL A 16 6.90 -37.16 42.94
C VAL A 16 7.48 -35.93 42.30
N LEU A 17 7.94 -34.96 43.13
CA LEU A 17 8.57 -33.73 42.66
C LEU A 17 9.89 -34.04 41.95
N GLU A 18 10.70 -34.97 42.52
CA GLU A 18 11.97 -35.40 41.90
C GLU A 18 11.74 -36.08 40.58
N TYR A 19 10.72 -36.99 40.47
CA TYR A 19 10.36 -37.61 39.23
C TYR A 19 9.91 -36.59 38.16
N VAL A 20 9.05 -35.62 38.53
CA VAL A 20 8.58 -34.57 37.61
C VAL A 20 9.72 -33.68 37.16
N ALA A 21 10.61 -33.29 38.08
CA ALA A 21 11.79 -32.49 37.74
C ALA A 21 12.74 -33.23 36.80
N HIS A 22 13.00 -34.52 37.07
CA HIS A 22 13.81 -35.36 36.17
C HIS A 22 13.16 -35.48 34.78
N LYS A 23 11.84 -35.71 34.75
CA LYS A 23 11.09 -35.79 33.50
C LYS A 23 11.16 -34.48 32.70
N ALA A 24 11.02 -33.34 33.39
CA ALA A 24 11.13 -32.01 32.77
C ALA A 24 12.53 -31.73 32.18
N LEU A 25 13.58 -32.14 32.89
CA LEU A 25 14.97 -32.02 32.44
C LEU A 25 15.28 -32.90 31.22
N MET A 26 14.60 -34.04 31.08
CA MET A 26 14.74 -34.95 29.96
C MET A 26 13.83 -34.62 28.76
N MET A 27 12.94 -33.63 28.91
CA MET A 27 12.11 -33.18 27.78
C MET A 27 12.94 -32.39 26.77
N THR A 28 12.80 -32.72 25.53
CA THR A 28 13.36 -31.91 24.43
C THR A 28 12.65 -30.55 24.42
N LEU A 29 13.39 -29.49 24.64
CA LEU A 29 12.87 -28.14 24.50
C LEU A 29 12.57 -27.87 23.03
N PHE A 30 11.40 -27.32 22.77
CA PHE A 30 11.07 -26.86 21.42
C PHE A 30 11.63 -25.45 21.24
N ASP A 31 12.38 -25.22 20.18
CA ASP A 31 12.85 -23.88 19.82
C ASP A 31 11.69 -22.99 19.34
N SER A 32 10.67 -23.61 18.75
CA SER A 32 9.45 -22.93 18.29
C SER A 32 8.26 -23.88 18.30
N PHE A 33 7.07 -23.35 18.51
CA PHE A 33 5.82 -24.10 18.29
C PHE A 33 5.54 -24.16 16.80
N ILE A 34 5.24 -25.37 16.30
CA ILE A 34 4.74 -25.54 14.93
C ILE A 34 3.29 -25.06 14.94
N THR A 35 3.02 -23.95 14.28
CA THR A 35 1.65 -23.47 14.08
C THR A 35 1.00 -24.31 12.99
N PRO A 36 -0.12 -25.00 13.25
CA PRO A 36 -0.84 -25.75 12.23
C PRO A 36 -1.27 -24.82 11.08
N ALA A 37 -1.22 -25.30 9.84
CA ALA A 37 -1.60 -24.51 8.65
C ALA A 37 -3.02 -23.90 8.77
N VAL A 38 -3.95 -24.64 9.35
CA VAL A 38 -5.33 -24.16 9.63
C VAL A 38 -5.35 -22.95 10.58
N CYS A 39 -4.45 -22.91 11.56
CA CYS A 39 -4.35 -21.76 12.47
C CYS A 39 -3.75 -20.53 11.75
N GLU A 40 -2.79 -20.74 10.84
CA GLU A 40 -2.22 -19.65 10.03
C GLU A 40 -3.26 -19.07 9.09
N GLU A 41 -4.03 -19.92 8.43
CA GLU A 41 -5.14 -19.51 7.57
C GLU A 41 -6.21 -18.72 8.35
N LEU A 42 -6.64 -19.23 9.51
CA LEU A 42 -7.60 -18.54 10.37
C LEU A 42 -7.07 -17.18 10.87
N LEU A 43 -5.81 -17.11 11.27
CA LEU A 43 -5.19 -15.86 11.66
C LEU A 43 -5.11 -14.86 10.48
N GLY A 44 -4.89 -15.36 9.27
CA GLY A 44 -4.96 -14.58 8.03
C GLY A 44 -6.35 -13.97 7.85
N GLN A 45 -7.39 -14.78 7.93
CA GLN A 45 -8.79 -14.32 7.82
C GLN A 45 -9.15 -13.28 8.89
N ILE A 46 -8.79 -13.52 10.14
CA ILE A 46 -9.05 -12.57 11.24
C ILE A 46 -8.31 -11.22 11.01
N ARG A 47 -7.10 -11.24 10.44
CA ARG A 47 -6.37 -10.02 10.11
C ARG A 47 -7.07 -9.23 9.02
N VAL A 48 -7.53 -9.89 7.97
CA VAL A 48 -8.29 -9.26 6.90
C VAL A 48 -9.59 -8.67 7.44
N GLU A 49 -10.35 -9.42 8.21
CA GLU A 49 -11.62 -8.96 8.82
C GLU A 49 -11.44 -7.73 9.74
N ASN A 50 -10.28 -7.58 10.37
CA ASN A 50 -10.00 -6.46 11.29
C ASN A 50 -9.23 -5.29 10.66
N ASP A 51 -8.69 -5.42 9.43
CA ASP A 51 -7.98 -4.34 8.74
C ASP A 51 -8.73 -3.87 7.49
N PRO A 52 -9.39 -2.70 7.54
CA PRO A 52 -10.14 -2.18 6.40
C PRO A 52 -9.28 -1.97 5.13
N VAL A 53 -7.96 -1.81 5.25
CA VAL A 53 -7.08 -1.69 4.09
C VAL A 53 -6.93 -3.04 3.38
N LEU A 54 -6.85 -4.14 4.15
CA LEU A 54 -6.78 -5.48 3.60
C LEU A 54 -8.12 -5.89 2.98
N GLN A 55 -9.24 -5.59 3.63
CA GLN A 55 -10.58 -5.80 3.05
C GLN A 55 -10.71 -5.06 1.72
N PHE A 56 -10.33 -3.78 1.68
CA PHE A 56 -10.31 -2.99 0.46
C PHE A 56 -9.43 -3.63 -0.63
N ALA A 57 -8.25 -4.13 -0.26
CA ALA A 57 -7.35 -4.77 -1.21
C ALA A 57 -7.98 -6.00 -1.86
N GLU A 58 -8.56 -6.89 -1.06
CA GLU A 58 -9.19 -8.13 -1.54
C GLU A 58 -10.41 -7.85 -2.42
N GLU A 59 -11.23 -6.88 -2.02
CA GLU A 59 -12.47 -6.56 -2.73
C GLU A 59 -12.21 -5.78 -4.02
N PHE A 60 -11.33 -4.77 -3.99
CA PHE A 60 -11.23 -3.79 -5.08
C PHE A 60 -10.08 -4.02 -6.04
N LEU A 61 -8.93 -4.57 -5.63
CA LEU A 61 -7.80 -4.75 -6.54
C LEU A 61 -8.16 -5.56 -7.79
N PRO A 62 -9.01 -6.61 -7.74
CA PRO A 62 -9.41 -7.34 -8.93
C PRO A 62 -10.34 -6.55 -9.88
N GLN A 63 -10.99 -5.50 -9.39
CA GLN A 63 -12.02 -4.75 -10.13
C GLN A 63 -11.46 -3.60 -10.95
N PHE A 64 -10.25 -3.10 -10.63
CA PHE A 64 -9.65 -1.99 -11.34
C PHE A 64 -9.33 -2.35 -12.79
N VAL A 65 -9.60 -1.40 -13.69
CA VAL A 65 -9.40 -1.57 -15.15
C VAL A 65 -8.02 -1.05 -15.58
N TRP A 66 -7.55 0.05 -15.00
CA TRP A 66 -6.26 0.63 -15.35
C TRP A 66 -5.08 -0.26 -14.97
N ASP A 67 -3.98 -0.15 -15.73
CA ASP A 67 -2.75 -0.91 -15.46
C ASP A 67 -1.82 -0.23 -14.46
N LEU A 68 -2.01 1.06 -14.22
CA LEU A 68 -1.33 1.85 -13.19
C LEU A 68 -2.36 2.50 -12.28
N LEU A 69 -2.28 2.22 -10.98
CA LEU A 69 -3.17 2.78 -9.96
C LEU A 69 -2.39 3.76 -9.08
N PRO A 70 -2.49 5.07 -9.32
CA PRO A 70 -1.83 6.07 -8.49
C PRO A 70 -2.28 6.01 -7.03
N TRP A 71 -1.35 6.18 -6.08
CA TRP A 71 -1.67 6.13 -4.66
C TRP A 71 -2.77 7.09 -4.23
N LYS A 72 -2.78 8.30 -4.80
CA LYS A 72 -3.82 9.29 -4.49
C LYS A 72 -5.20 8.84 -4.96
N PHE A 73 -5.27 8.17 -6.10
CA PHE A 73 -6.50 7.59 -6.62
C PHE A 73 -6.99 6.45 -5.71
N LEU A 74 -6.13 5.46 -5.45
CA LEU A 74 -6.45 4.33 -4.56
C LEU A 74 -6.95 4.79 -3.18
N HIS A 75 -6.24 5.72 -2.56
CA HIS A 75 -6.65 6.27 -1.27
C HIS A 75 -7.96 7.07 -1.35
N GLY A 76 -8.23 7.71 -2.49
CA GLY A 76 -9.51 8.39 -2.75
C GLY A 76 -10.67 7.39 -2.74
N VAL A 77 -10.55 6.30 -3.51
CA VAL A 77 -11.55 5.21 -3.55
C VAL A 77 -11.73 4.58 -2.17
N TYR A 78 -10.63 4.21 -1.50
CA TYR A 78 -10.65 3.68 -0.14
C TYR A 78 -11.38 4.61 0.85
N SER A 79 -11.08 5.90 0.82
CA SER A 79 -11.69 6.86 1.72
C SER A 79 -13.19 7.07 1.44
N ALA A 80 -13.59 6.99 0.17
CA ALA A 80 -14.99 7.08 -0.23
C ALA A 80 -15.76 5.81 0.16
N TRP A 81 -15.18 4.64 -0.07
CA TRP A 81 -15.70 3.35 0.38
C TRP A 81 -15.88 3.30 1.90
N MET A 82 -14.86 3.67 2.66
CA MET A 82 -14.93 3.73 4.13
C MET A 82 -16.09 4.60 4.62
N ARG A 83 -16.34 5.74 3.98
CA ARG A 83 -17.46 6.62 4.36
C ARG A 83 -18.82 6.01 4.06
N LYS A 84 -18.90 5.17 3.00
CA LYS A 84 -20.15 4.53 2.56
C LYS A 84 -20.47 3.29 3.40
N GLU A 85 -19.48 2.41 3.60
CA GLU A 85 -19.69 1.08 4.20
C GLU A 85 -19.43 1.05 5.71
N VAL A 86 -18.54 1.93 6.22
CA VAL A 86 -18.16 1.99 7.63
C VAL A 86 -18.33 3.41 8.20
N PRO A 87 -19.58 3.89 8.38
CA PRO A 87 -19.83 5.28 8.73
C PRO A 87 -19.16 5.77 10.02
N ASN A 88 -18.92 4.86 10.97
CA ASN A 88 -18.22 5.13 12.23
C ASN A 88 -16.71 4.83 12.16
N GLY A 89 -16.23 4.26 11.05
CA GLY A 89 -14.83 3.96 10.83
C GLY A 89 -14.06 5.21 10.40
N ARG A 90 -12.81 5.31 10.85
CA ARG A 90 -11.90 6.36 10.40
C ARG A 90 -10.95 5.81 9.36
N ALA A 91 -11.02 6.33 8.14
CA ALA A 91 -10.05 5.99 7.10
C ALA A 91 -8.62 6.33 7.57
N VAL A 92 -7.68 5.42 7.33
CA VAL A 92 -6.26 5.68 7.63
C VAL A 92 -5.69 6.72 6.67
N GLY A 93 -4.68 7.48 7.12
CA GLY A 93 -4.04 8.48 6.28
C GLY A 93 -3.27 7.85 5.09
N LEU A 94 -3.07 8.61 4.01
CA LEU A 94 -2.43 8.16 2.77
C LEU A 94 -1.11 7.40 2.98
N ARG A 95 -0.25 7.87 3.89
CA ARG A 95 1.05 7.23 4.15
C ARG A 95 0.90 5.85 4.75
N GLU A 96 0.02 5.69 5.72
CA GLU A 96 -0.25 4.41 6.37
C GLU A 96 -0.98 3.45 5.44
N PHE A 97 -1.95 3.96 4.68
CA PHE A 97 -2.63 3.21 3.63
C PHE A 97 -1.62 2.63 2.62
N ASN A 98 -0.74 3.47 2.06
CA ASN A 98 0.27 3.03 1.10
C ASN A 98 1.18 1.95 1.69
N LYS A 99 1.61 2.12 2.96
CA LYS A 99 2.48 1.15 3.64
C LYS A 99 1.78 -0.21 3.77
N ARG A 100 0.54 -0.25 4.26
CA ARG A 100 -0.22 -1.50 4.45
C ARG A 100 -0.55 -2.17 3.13
N LEU A 101 -1.03 -1.39 2.15
CA LEU A 101 -1.36 -1.93 0.84
C LEU A 101 -0.12 -2.43 0.07
N SER A 102 1.03 -1.75 0.19
CA SER A 102 2.29 -2.25 -0.37
C SER A 102 2.73 -3.56 0.25
N ALA A 103 2.63 -3.69 1.58
CA ALA A 103 2.95 -4.94 2.28
C ALA A 103 2.01 -6.07 1.83
N TYR A 104 0.71 -5.81 1.73
CA TYR A 104 -0.25 -6.79 1.23
C TYR A 104 0.10 -7.30 -0.17
N VAL A 105 0.44 -6.39 -1.10
CA VAL A 105 0.80 -6.73 -2.47
C VAL A 105 2.12 -7.52 -2.54
N ASP A 106 3.11 -7.15 -1.71
CA ASP A 106 4.40 -7.86 -1.62
C ASP A 106 4.22 -9.29 -1.05
N ASP A 107 3.32 -9.46 -0.07
CA ASP A 107 3.00 -10.76 0.56
C ASP A 107 2.09 -11.65 -0.32
N ASN A 108 1.35 -11.05 -1.27
CA ASN A 108 0.38 -11.74 -2.13
C ASN A 108 0.67 -11.54 -3.63
N PRO A 109 1.68 -12.19 -4.21
CA PRO A 109 2.02 -12.04 -5.63
C PRO A 109 0.89 -12.45 -6.58
N SER A 110 -0.04 -13.28 -6.11
CA SER A 110 -1.21 -13.73 -6.87
C SER A 110 -2.31 -12.66 -7.04
N CYS A 111 -2.23 -11.53 -6.32
CA CYS A 111 -3.21 -10.45 -6.44
C CYS A 111 -3.19 -9.75 -7.81
N GLY A 112 -2.18 -10.04 -8.66
CA GLY A 112 -2.05 -9.47 -9.99
C GLY A 112 -1.48 -8.05 -10.03
N TRP A 113 -0.94 -7.55 -8.91
CA TRP A 113 -0.36 -6.21 -8.78
C TRP A 113 1.05 -6.28 -8.21
N VAL A 114 1.86 -5.27 -8.54
CA VAL A 114 3.22 -5.14 -8.03
C VAL A 114 3.50 -3.68 -7.64
N VAL A 115 4.40 -3.50 -6.66
CA VAL A 115 4.92 -2.18 -6.30
C VAL A 115 6.21 -1.94 -7.10
N PRO A 116 6.22 -1.04 -8.10
CA PRO A 116 7.43 -0.78 -8.88
C PRO A 116 8.54 -0.21 -7.99
N ARG A 117 9.71 -0.87 -7.95
CA ARG A 117 10.87 -0.43 -7.17
C ARG A 117 12.09 -0.27 -8.06
N GLY A 118 12.90 0.72 -7.78
CA GLY A 118 14.21 0.90 -8.41
C GLY A 118 15.26 -0.04 -7.82
N ALA A 119 16.44 -0.04 -8.39
CA ALA A 119 17.60 -0.80 -7.88
C ALA A 119 17.99 -0.41 -6.43
N ASP A 120 17.64 0.80 -6.02
CA ASP A 120 17.83 1.34 -4.67
C ASP A 120 16.73 0.89 -3.66
N GLY A 121 15.80 0.02 -4.09
CA GLY A 121 14.67 -0.46 -3.29
C GLY A 121 13.56 0.59 -3.07
N LYS A 122 13.75 1.83 -3.52
CA LYS A 122 12.73 2.86 -3.42
C LYS A 122 11.67 2.70 -4.49
N GLN A 123 10.46 3.16 -4.17
CA GLN A 123 9.36 3.11 -5.12
C GLN A 123 9.63 4.02 -6.33
N LYS A 124 9.60 3.43 -7.52
CA LYS A 124 9.78 4.11 -8.80
C LYS A 124 8.48 4.82 -9.21
N SER A 125 8.63 6.00 -9.85
CA SER A 125 7.53 6.65 -10.55
C SER A 125 7.40 6.06 -11.94
N MET A 126 6.17 5.76 -12.37
CA MET A 126 5.87 5.12 -13.66
C MET A 126 5.16 6.11 -14.56
N ARG A 127 5.44 6.09 -15.87
CA ARG A 127 4.70 6.90 -16.86
C ARG A 127 3.24 6.48 -16.89
N THR A 128 2.35 7.46 -16.90
CA THR A 128 0.90 7.23 -16.89
C THR A 128 0.32 6.98 -18.29
N GLN A 129 1.04 7.45 -19.31
CA GLN A 129 0.68 7.24 -20.71
C GLN A 129 0.58 5.72 -21.01
N ASN A 130 -0.45 5.31 -21.72
CA ASN A 130 -0.77 3.92 -22.07
C ASN A 130 -1.13 3.00 -20.87
N ARG A 131 -1.05 3.48 -19.62
CA ARG A 131 -1.37 2.68 -18.42
C ARG A 131 -2.64 3.15 -17.70
N ILE A 132 -2.98 4.42 -17.85
CA ILE A 132 -4.24 4.99 -17.37
C ILE A 132 -5.10 5.27 -18.61
N VAL A 133 -5.67 4.21 -19.16
CA VAL A 133 -6.45 4.28 -20.41
C VAL A 133 -7.82 3.65 -20.20
N GLY A 134 -8.83 4.28 -20.81
CA GLY A 134 -10.20 3.78 -20.72
C GLY A 134 -10.94 4.28 -19.49
N ASN A 135 -12.20 3.83 -19.38
CA ASN A 135 -13.08 4.19 -18.29
C ASN A 135 -12.79 3.34 -17.05
N GLU A 136 -12.54 3.99 -15.93
CA GLU A 136 -12.44 3.34 -14.61
C GLU A 136 -13.79 3.47 -13.88
N PRO A 137 -14.58 2.40 -13.79
CA PRO A 137 -15.91 2.47 -13.19
C PRO A 137 -15.90 2.94 -11.74
N LEU A 138 -14.90 2.52 -10.96
CA LEU A 138 -14.79 2.84 -9.55
C LEU A 138 -14.55 4.34 -9.30
N ALA A 139 -13.91 5.04 -10.25
CA ALA A 139 -13.76 6.50 -10.17
C ALA A 139 -15.12 7.21 -10.21
N VAL A 140 -16.05 6.68 -10.99
CA VAL A 140 -17.41 7.21 -11.15
C VAL A 140 -18.31 6.78 -10.00
N GLU A 141 -18.27 5.51 -9.62
CA GLU A 141 -19.11 4.93 -8.57
C GLU A 141 -18.87 5.61 -7.20
N TYR A 142 -17.62 5.87 -6.89
CA TYR A 142 -17.22 6.52 -5.62
C TYR A 142 -17.06 8.03 -5.73
N ASP A 143 -17.42 8.63 -6.87
CA ASP A 143 -17.39 10.07 -7.12
C ASP A 143 -16.05 10.72 -6.77
N ILE A 144 -14.96 10.13 -7.27
CA ILE A 144 -13.60 10.54 -6.91
C ILE A 144 -13.21 11.78 -7.72
N ASN A 145 -13.28 12.94 -7.07
CA ASN A 145 -12.92 14.22 -7.67
C ASN A 145 -11.54 14.17 -8.37
N ASN A 146 -11.46 14.79 -9.56
CA ASN A 146 -10.29 14.80 -10.45
C ASN A 146 -9.97 13.48 -11.17
N TRP A 147 -10.74 12.41 -10.94
CA TRP A 147 -10.54 11.10 -11.54
C TRP A 147 -11.69 10.66 -12.44
N PHE A 148 -12.67 11.53 -12.65
CA PHE A 148 -13.70 11.38 -13.70
C PHE A 148 -13.88 12.70 -14.43
N ASP A 149 -14.44 12.62 -15.64
CA ASP A 149 -14.81 13.76 -16.48
C ASP A 149 -16.28 13.63 -16.92
N MET A 150 -16.90 14.77 -17.21
CA MET A 150 -18.27 14.83 -17.74
C MET A 150 -18.21 14.90 -19.26
N ARG A 151 -18.68 13.88 -19.94
CA ARG A 151 -18.67 13.83 -21.41
C ARG A 151 -20.07 13.57 -21.97
N PRO A 152 -20.41 14.16 -23.13
CA PRO A 152 -21.65 13.86 -23.80
C PRO A 152 -21.61 12.43 -24.41
N VAL A 153 -22.54 11.58 -23.97
CA VAL A 153 -22.74 10.24 -24.49
C VAL A 153 -24.23 10.08 -24.87
N GLY A 154 -24.52 9.84 -26.13
CA GLY A 154 -25.90 9.65 -26.56
C GLY A 154 -26.84 10.85 -26.33
N GLY A 155 -26.30 12.08 -26.28
CA GLY A 155 -27.09 13.31 -26.02
C GLY A 155 -27.27 13.66 -24.55
N SER A 156 -26.75 12.85 -23.60
CA SER A 156 -26.77 13.12 -22.17
C SER A 156 -25.36 13.29 -21.64
N MET A 157 -25.16 14.14 -20.62
CA MET A 157 -23.88 14.28 -19.94
C MET A 157 -23.69 13.11 -18.96
N CYS A 158 -22.68 12.30 -19.21
CA CYS A 158 -22.33 11.15 -18.38
C CYS A 158 -20.98 11.33 -17.72
N LYS A 159 -20.83 10.84 -16.48
CA LYS A 159 -19.54 10.72 -15.82
C LYS A 159 -18.75 9.59 -16.46
N ILE A 160 -17.51 9.83 -16.80
CA ILE A 160 -16.58 8.83 -17.34
C ILE A 160 -15.33 8.86 -16.47
N GLY A 161 -14.91 7.70 -15.99
CA GLY A 161 -13.73 7.55 -15.13
C GLY A 161 -12.42 7.71 -15.90
N ILE A 162 -12.19 8.90 -16.43
CA ILE A 162 -10.94 9.31 -17.07
C ILE A 162 -10.50 10.60 -16.41
N PRO A 163 -9.30 10.66 -15.81
CA PRO A 163 -8.85 11.86 -15.12
C PRO A 163 -8.66 13.02 -16.10
N HIS A 164 -9.08 14.21 -15.68
CA HIS A 164 -8.99 15.43 -16.50
C HIS A 164 -7.55 15.89 -16.72
N ASN A 165 -6.71 15.76 -15.69
CA ASN A 165 -5.27 16.10 -15.73
C ASN A 165 -4.46 14.91 -15.20
N ILE A 166 -4.05 14.01 -16.10
CA ILE A 166 -3.18 12.91 -15.73
C ILE A 166 -1.75 13.45 -15.61
N PRO A 167 -1.08 13.33 -14.46
CA PRO A 167 0.34 13.67 -14.36
C PRO A 167 1.14 12.77 -15.32
N VAL A 168 2.21 13.28 -15.89
CA VAL A 168 3.09 12.53 -16.83
C VAL A 168 3.59 11.22 -16.19
N SER A 169 3.84 11.26 -14.90
CA SER A 169 4.25 10.07 -14.13
C SER A 169 3.58 10.03 -12.75
N ALA A 170 3.37 8.85 -12.23
CA ALA A 170 2.79 8.65 -10.90
C ALA A 170 3.42 7.47 -10.19
N ARG A 171 3.45 7.53 -8.85
CA ARG A 171 3.75 6.38 -7.99
C ARG A 171 2.46 5.68 -7.64
N GLY A 172 2.46 4.35 -7.72
CA GLY A 172 1.26 3.55 -7.47
C GLY A 172 1.53 2.07 -7.60
N LEU A 173 0.46 1.29 -7.73
CA LEU A 173 0.53 -0.12 -8.07
C LEU A 173 0.53 -0.27 -9.59
N LEU A 174 1.33 -1.20 -10.09
CA LEU A 174 1.38 -1.58 -11.50
C LEU A 174 0.80 -2.99 -11.65
N ARG A 175 0.04 -3.23 -12.71
CA ARG A 175 -0.48 -4.55 -13.03
C ARG A 175 0.67 -5.49 -13.37
N ALA A 176 0.69 -6.67 -12.77
CA ALA A 176 1.71 -7.68 -13.03
C ALA A 176 1.73 -8.08 -14.51
N GLY A 177 2.90 -8.17 -15.12
CA GLY A 177 3.06 -8.49 -16.54
C GLY A 177 3.06 -7.27 -17.48
N THR A 178 2.77 -6.07 -17.00
CA THR A 178 2.96 -4.85 -17.80
C THR A 178 4.46 -4.53 -17.84
N SER A 179 5.05 -4.49 -19.03
CA SER A 179 6.50 -4.29 -19.17
C SER A 179 6.92 -2.89 -18.72
N SER A 180 7.99 -2.84 -17.92
CA SER A 180 8.63 -1.60 -17.46
C SER A 180 9.64 -1.02 -18.48
N THR A 181 9.71 -1.59 -19.69
CA THR A 181 10.72 -1.26 -20.72
C THR A 181 10.61 0.16 -21.28
N ASP A 182 9.46 0.83 -21.11
CA ASP A 182 9.24 2.18 -21.65
C ASP A 182 9.59 3.30 -20.65
N ASP A 183 10.16 2.96 -19.48
CA ASP A 183 10.42 3.91 -18.40
C ASP A 183 11.89 4.35 -18.26
N GLU A 184 12.78 3.97 -19.20
CA GLU A 184 14.11 4.55 -19.26
C GLU A 184 13.98 6.00 -19.75
N GLU A 185 13.91 6.93 -18.80
CA GLU A 185 14.15 8.34 -19.08
C GLU A 185 15.57 8.48 -19.64
N PRO A 186 15.75 9.11 -20.80
CA PRO A 186 17.07 9.62 -21.14
C PRO A 186 17.42 10.65 -20.04
N ASP A 187 18.55 10.45 -19.36
CA ASP A 187 19.12 11.38 -18.40
C ASP A 187 19.12 12.77 -19.01
N HIS A 188 18.13 13.59 -18.66
CA HIS A 188 18.13 15.00 -18.96
C HIS A 188 19.05 15.65 -17.90
N GLU A 189 20.36 15.58 -18.15
CA GLU A 189 21.27 16.53 -17.58
C GLU A 189 20.76 17.92 -17.98
N SER A 190 20.12 18.58 -17.02
CA SER A 190 19.85 20.01 -17.15
C SER A 190 21.18 20.71 -17.23
N PRO A 191 21.48 21.43 -18.34
CA PRO A 191 22.68 22.24 -18.37
C PRO A 191 22.54 23.30 -17.29
N VAL A 192 23.42 23.23 -16.30
CA VAL A 192 23.63 24.30 -15.33
C VAL A 192 24.04 25.51 -16.17
N GLN A 193 23.11 26.44 -16.38
CA GLN A 193 23.46 27.76 -16.89
C GLN A 193 24.25 28.45 -15.79
N GLU A 194 25.55 28.46 -15.97
CA GLU A 194 26.49 29.28 -15.27
C GLU A 194 26.10 30.74 -15.55
N LEU A 195 25.44 31.38 -14.59
CA LEU A 195 25.17 32.81 -14.61
C LEU A 195 26.50 33.54 -14.48
N GLU A 196 27.10 33.88 -15.61
CA GLU A 196 28.16 34.87 -15.65
C GLU A 196 27.69 36.14 -14.93
N SER A 197 28.42 36.47 -13.89
CA SER A 197 28.27 37.68 -13.10
C SER A 197 28.62 38.90 -13.99
N VAL A 198 27.60 39.54 -14.54
CA VAL A 198 27.73 40.85 -15.17
C VAL A 198 27.89 41.89 -14.06
N THR A 199 29.11 42.36 -13.90
CA THR A 199 29.45 43.51 -13.06
C THR A 199 28.82 44.77 -13.66
N PRO A 200 28.07 45.61 -12.90
CA PRO A 200 27.55 46.86 -13.40
C PRO A 200 28.67 47.88 -13.58
N PRO A 201 28.64 48.74 -14.62
CA PRO A 201 29.65 49.80 -14.79
C PRO A 201 29.51 50.90 -13.73
N GLU A 202 30.65 51.26 -13.19
CA GLU A 202 30.86 52.32 -12.22
C GLU A 202 30.38 53.68 -12.80
N GLN A 203 29.37 54.30 -12.23
CA GLN A 203 28.97 55.65 -12.54
C GLN A 203 29.85 56.63 -11.74
N THR A 204 30.83 57.20 -12.43
CA THR A 204 31.56 58.38 -11.96
C THR A 204 30.67 59.59 -12.04
N SER A 205 30.14 60.05 -10.93
CA SER A 205 29.51 61.36 -10.81
C SER A 205 30.60 62.40 -10.47
N SER A 206 31.03 63.18 -11.49
CA SER A 206 31.76 64.44 -11.26
C SER A 206 30.74 65.57 -11.05
N TRP A 207 30.61 66.04 -9.82
CA TRP A 207 30.03 67.35 -9.54
C TRP A 207 31.18 68.37 -9.44
N GLN A 208 31.23 69.29 -10.37
CA GLN A 208 31.91 70.55 -10.19
C GLN A 208 30.91 71.69 -10.30
N ILE A 209 30.78 72.44 -9.21
CA ILE A 209 30.39 73.84 -8.96
C ILE A 209 29.31 74.46 -9.84
#